data_448216ff3ba85b1abf5a9e74c0eb622c
#
_entry.id   448216ff3ba85b1abf5a9e74c0eb622c
#
_cell.length_a   1.000
_cell.length_b   1.000
_cell.length_c   1.000
_cell.angle_alpha   90.00
_cell.angle_beta   90.00
_cell.angle_gamma   90.00
#
_symmetry.space_group_name_H-M   'P 1'
#
loop_
_entity.id
_entity.type
_entity.pdbx_description
1 polymer ?
#
loop_
_entity_poly.entity_id
_entity_poly.type
_entity_poly.pdbx_seq_one_letter_code
_entity_poly.pdbx_strand_id
1 'polypeptide(L)' 'MLDHIGFDVKDLQAFVKKIQAEGIKLDEPVRKNEASGVVLTYITDPWGTRIELVQRPTSQ' A
#
# COMPACT_ATOMS: atom_id res chain seq x y z
N MET A 1 4.25 16.82 -12.69
CA MET A 1 3.39 15.63 -12.79
C MET A 1 3.65 14.68 -11.63
N LEU A 2 2.59 14.14 -11.09
CA LEU A 2 2.72 13.19 -10.00
C LEU A 2 3.06 11.81 -10.54
N ASP A 3 4.08 11.19 -9.95
CA ASP A 3 4.41 9.83 -10.31
C ASP A 3 3.52 8.84 -9.59
N HIS A 4 3.12 9.18 -8.38
CA HIS A 4 2.26 8.30 -7.59
C HIS A 4 1.62 9.10 -6.45
N ILE A 5 0.60 8.50 -5.86
CA ILE A 5 -0.11 9.05 -4.72
C ILE A 5 0.11 8.12 -3.54
N GLY A 6 0.33 8.67 -2.36
CA GLY A 6 0.52 7.87 -1.17
C GLY A 6 -0.68 7.95 -0.24
N PHE A 7 -1.07 6.81 0.33
CA PHE A 7 -2.13 6.74 1.34
C PHE A 7 -1.63 6.04 2.59
N ASP A 8 -1.91 6.63 3.74
CA ASP A 8 -1.65 5.99 5.02
C ASP A 8 -2.80 5.07 5.37
N VAL A 9 -2.48 3.84 5.73
CA VAL A 9 -3.47 2.82 6.07
C VAL A 9 -3.17 2.31 7.47
N LYS A 10 -4.20 2.16 8.27
CA LYS A 10 -4.03 1.72 9.66
C LYS A 10 -3.58 0.27 9.76
N ASP A 11 -4.19 -0.59 8.96
CA ASP A 11 -3.88 -2.02 8.95
C ASP A 11 -3.77 -2.45 7.50
N LEU A 12 -2.55 -2.45 7.00
CA LEU A 12 -2.32 -2.70 5.59
C LEU A 12 -2.69 -4.13 5.19
N GLN A 13 -2.41 -5.11 6.05
CA GLN A 13 -2.73 -6.49 5.74
C GLN A 13 -4.23 -6.68 5.54
N ALA A 14 -5.02 -6.10 6.44
CA ALA A 14 -6.48 -6.19 6.32
C ALA A 14 -6.97 -5.45 5.08
N PHE A 15 -6.41 -4.29 4.80
CA PHE A 15 -6.79 -3.51 3.64
C PHE A 15 -6.46 -4.25 2.34
N VAL A 16 -5.30 -4.87 2.28
CA VAL A 16 -4.89 -5.63 1.11
C VAL A 16 -5.84 -6.80 0.85
N LYS A 17 -6.21 -7.52 1.91
CA LYS A 17 -7.17 -8.61 1.76
C LYS A 17 -8.48 -8.11 1.17
N LYS A 18 -8.94 -6.96 1.65
CA LYS A 18 -10.19 -6.39 1.18
C LYS A 18 -10.14 -6.03 -0.30
N ILE A 19 -9.09 -5.34 -0.72
CA ILE A 19 -9.01 -4.92 -2.12
C ILE A 19 -8.77 -6.11 -3.05
N GLN A 20 -8.02 -7.11 -2.60
CA GLN A 20 -7.81 -8.31 -3.41
C GLN A 20 -9.10 -9.08 -3.59
N ALA A 21 -9.96 -9.09 -2.56
CA ALA A 21 -11.27 -9.73 -2.68
C ALA A 21 -12.14 -9.04 -3.72
N GLU A 22 -11.87 -7.76 -4.01
CA GLU A 22 -12.58 -7.00 -5.03
C GLU A 22 -11.91 -7.09 -6.40
N GLY A 23 -10.87 -7.90 -6.52
CA GLY A 23 -10.22 -8.11 -7.81
C GLY A 23 -9.04 -7.19 -8.10
N ILE A 24 -8.65 -6.38 -7.14
CA ILE A 24 -7.52 -5.48 -7.32
C ILE A 24 -6.22 -6.24 -7.02
N LYS A 25 -5.26 -6.12 -7.93
CA LYS A 25 -3.98 -6.81 -7.78
C LYS A 25 -2.92 -5.85 -7.28
N LEU A 26 -2.03 -6.37 -6.45
CA LEU A 26 -0.86 -5.60 -6.02
C LEU A 26 0.16 -5.58 -7.15
N ASP A 27 0.85 -4.45 -7.30
CA ASP A 27 1.96 -4.35 -8.26
C ASP A 27 3.17 -5.13 -7.77
N GLU A 28 3.32 -5.24 -6.47
CA GLU A 28 4.42 -5.97 -5.86
C GLU A 28 3.97 -6.49 -4.50
N PRO A 29 4.64 -7.51 -3.97
CA PRO A 29 4.26 -8.05 -2.66
C PRO A 29 4.41 -6.99 -1.56
N VAL A 30 3.58 -7.12 -0.52
CA VAL A 30 3.72 -6.30 0.67
C VAL A 30 5.11 -6.54 1.26
N ARG A 31 5.79 -5.46 1.62
CA ARG A 31 7.12 -5.58 2.22
C ARG A 31 7.24 -4.62 3.38
N LYS A 32 8.19 -4.91 4.24
CA LYS A 32 8.49 -4.09 5.40
C LYS A 32 9.90 -3.53 5.29
N ASN A 33 10.03 -2.24 5.52
CA ASN A 33 11.34 -1.61 5.63
C ASN A 33 11.82 -1.81 7.07
N GLU A 34 12.87 -2.61 7.24
CA GLU A 34 13.32 -2.97 8.58
C GLU A 34 13.85 -1.79 9.36
N ALA A 35 14.46 -0.84 8.68
CA ALA A 35 15.03 0.32 9.35
C ALA A 35 13.95 1.25 9.90
N SER A 36 12.88 1.46 9.16
CA SER A 36 11.83 2.40 9.55
C SER A 36 10.61 1.74 10.17
N GLY A 37 10.43 0.45 9.94
CA GLY A 37 9.24 -0.27 10.39
C GLY A 37 8.02 -0.03 9.50
N VAL A 38 8.19 0.69 8.42
CA VAL A 38 7.09 0.98 7.49
C VAL A 38 6.78 -0.25 6.66
N VAL A 39 5.49 -0.55 6.52
CA VAL A 39 5.01 -1.64 5.68
C VAL A 39 4.32 -1.00 4.48
N LEU A 40 4.60 -1.48 3.28
CA LEU A 40 4.07 -0.83 2.09
C LEU A 40 3.87 -1.80 0.94
N THR A 41 3.03 -1.37 0.01
CA THR A 41 2.89 -2.00 -1.28
C THR A 41 2.37 -0.96 -2.26
N TYR A 42 2.20 -1.36 -3.51
CA TYR A 42 1.72 -0.47 -4.57
C TYR A 42 0.61 -1.16 -5.35
N ILE A 43 -0.33 -0.34 -5.80
CA ILE A 43 -1.33 -0.76 -6.78
C ILE A 43 -1.36 0.30 -7.88
N THR A 44 -1.95 -0.06 -9.03
CA THR A 44 -2.14 0.88 -10.13
C THR A 44 -3.62 0.93 -10.45
N ASP A 45 -4.18 2.13 -10.51
CA ASP A 45 -5.61 2.27 -10.80
C ASP A 45 -5.87 2.08 -12.31
N PRO A 46 -7.16 2.04 -12.72
CA PRO A 46 -7.47 1.80 -14.13
C PRO A 46 -6.97 2.88 -15.08
N TRP A 47 -6.63 4.04 -14.56
CA TRP A 47 -6.13 5.14 -15.39
C TRP A 47 -4.61 5.21 -15.39
N GLY A 48 -3.95 4.25 -14.77
CA GLY A 48 -2.50 4.18 -14.77
C GLY A 48 -1.82 4.93 -13.65
N THR A 49 -2.56 5.45 -12.69
CA THR A 49 -1.97 6.14 -11.54
C THR A 49 -1.46 5.12 -10.55
N ARG A 50 -0.20 5.26 -10.18
CA ARG A 50 0.40 4.37 -9.18
C ARG A 50 0.09 4.89 -7.79
N ILE A 51 -0.36 4.00 -6.92
CA ILE A 51 -0.80 4.33 -5.57
C ILE A 51 0.04 3.55 -4.58
N GLU A 52 0.70 4.27 -3.68
CA GLU A 52 1.48 3.65 -2.61
C GLU A 52 0.60 3.54 -1.38
N LEU A 53 0.50 2.33 -0.84
CA LEU A 53 -0.26 2.06 0.39
C LEU A 53 0.75 1.82 1.50
N VAL A 54 0.68 2.64 2.55
CA VAL A 54 1.71 2.68 3.58
C VAL A 54 1.08 2.52 4.95
N GLN A 55 1.65 1.62 5.74
CA GLN A 55 1.31 1.51 7.15
C GLN A 55 2.54 1.88 7.94
N ARG A 56 2.43 2.95 8.72
CA ARG A 56 3.54 3.40 9.56
C ARG A 56 3.50 2.69 10.90
N PRO A 57 4.66 2.54 11.54
CA PRO A 57 4.69 1.93 12.86
C PRO A 57 3.83 2.74 13.82
N THR A 58 3.15 2.03 14.72
CA THR A 58 2.35 2.69 15.75
C THR A 58 3.27 3.43 16.70
N SER A 59 2.94 4.69 16.96
CA SER A 59 3.68 5.50 17.91
C SER A 59 3.04 5.36 19.27
N GLN A 60 3.85 5.15 20.30
CA GLN A 60 3.36 5.00 21.67
C GLN A 60 3.77 6.16 22.55
#